data_23e9cfdd5420bdae507c9037d6f97043
#
_entry.id   23e9cfdd5420bdae507c9037d6f97043
#
_cell.length_a   1.000
_cell.length_b   1.000
_cell.length_c   1.000
_cell.angle_alpha   90.00
_cell.angle_beta   90.00
_cell.angle_gamma   90.00
#
_symmetry.space_group_name_H-M   'P 1'
#
loop_
_entity.id
_entity.type
_entity.pdbx_description
1 polymer ?
#
loop_
_entity_poly.entity_id
_entity_poly.type
_entity_poly.pdbx_seq_one_letter_code
_entity_poly.pdbx_strand_id
1 'polypeptide(L)'
;MGHSFPVLRAVVLDTTDARGTAEFYRQLLGYSYRRGDEPPTHGQADPKGRDWLVLVDATGQPRMSFQQVRQLTPTTWPEPAVPMQLHVDLTVCNNDELAENYERALRLGATLILDRSDHPAEPLYVFADPAGHPFCLFVG
;
A
#
# COMPACT_ATOMS: atom_id res chain seq x y z
N MET A 1 -21.66 19.15 16.69
CA MET A 1 -21.10 20.28 15.94
C MET A 1 -20.43 19.79 14.67
N GLY A 2 -20.76 20.38 13.55
CA GLY A 2 -20.13 20.06 12.28
C GLY A 2 -18.72 20.66 12.21
N HIS A 3 -17.81 19.95 11.57
CA HIS A 3 -16.51 20.50 11.20
C HIS A 3 -16.69 21.43 9.99
N SER A 4 -16.04 22.59 10.00
CA SER A 4 -16.05 23.50 8.85
C SER A 4 -15.18 23.03 7.71
N PHE A 5 -14.32 22.01 7.92
CA PHE A 5 -13.42 21.47 6.91
C PHE A 5 -13.66 19.96 6.73
N PRO A 6 -13.48 19.45 5.49
CA PRO A 6 -13.52 18.01 5.27
C PRO A 6 -12.34 17.31 5.95
N VAL A 7 -12.52 16.04 6.25
CA VAL A 7 -11.48 15.18 6.85
C VAL A 7 -10.98 14.20 5.79
N LEU A 8 -9.66 14.07 5.66
CA LEU A 8 -9.08 13.05 4.80
C LEU A 8 -9.37 11.67 5.40
N ARG A 9 -10.16 10.86 4.70
CA ARG A 9 -10.56 9.53 5.16
C ARG A 9 -9.50 8.48 4.84
N ALA A 10 -9.14 8.36 3.56
CA ALA A 10 -8.24 7.30 3.10
C ALA A 10 -7.66 7.64 1.74
N VAL A 11 -6.54 7.01 1.41
CA VAL A 11 -6.03 6.92 0.04
C VAL A 11 -6.70 5.73 -0.62
N VAL A 12 -7.17 5.88 -1.86
CA VAL A 12 -7.77 4.81 -2.66
C VAL A 12 -6.79 4.44 -3.77
N LEU A 13 -6.45 3.16 -3.85
CA LEU A 13 -5.58 2.62 -4.89
C LEU A 13 -6.42 1.76 -5.85
N ASP A 14 -6.32 2.06 -7.14
CA ASP A 14 -6.87 1.20 -8.18
C ASP A 14 -5.96 -0.02 -8.36
N THR A 15 -6.54 -1.17 -8.58
CA THR A 15 -5.80 -2.42 -8.77
C THR A 15 -6.64 -3.42 -9.57
N THR A 16 -5.97 -4.26 -10.34
CA THR A 16 -6.64 -5.37 -11.04
C THR A 16 -6.82 -6.60 -10.14
N ASP A 17 -6.33 -6.52 -8.89
CA ASP A 17 -6.49 -7.57 -7.87
C ASP A 17 -6.65 -6.89 -6.50
N ALA A 18 -7.87 -6.46 -6.20
CA ALA A 18 -8.15 -5.72 -4.97
C ALA A 18 -7.81 -6.54 -3.71
N ARG A 19 -8.19 -7.82 -3.67
CA ARG A 19 -7.90 -8.67 -2.51
C ARG A 19 -6.40 -8.86 -2.31
N GLY A 20 -5.66 -9.16 -3.37
CA GLY A 20 -4.21 -9.37 -3.29
C GLY A 20 -3.47 -8.11 -2.86
N THR A 21 -3.84 -6.95 -3.40
CA THR A 21 -3.21 -5.67 -3.04
C THR A 21 -3.56 -5.27 -1.61
N ALA A 22 -4.81 -5.47 -1.19
CA ALA A 22 -5.22 -5.21 0.19
C ALA A 22 -4.48 -6.12 1.18
N GLU A 23 -4.34 -7.42 0.87
CA GLU A 23 -3.57 -8.36 1.73
C GLU A 23 -2.11 -7.94 1.85
N PHE A 24 -1.50 -7.45 0.77
CA PHE A 24 -0.14 -6.93 0.80
C PHE A 24 0.00 -5.80 1.85
N TYR A 25 -0.85 -4.78 1.77
CA TYR A 25 -0.77 -3.65 2.70
C TYR A 25 -1.22 -4.02 4.11
N ARG A 26 -2.21 -4.91 4.25
CA ARG A 26 -2.62 -5.39 5.56
C ARG A 26 -1.44 -6.01 6.32
N GLN A 27 -0.67 -6.85 5.64
CA GLN A 27 0.47 -7.55 6.25
C GLN A 27 1.69 -6.64 6.40
N LEU A 28 1.90 -5.70 5.46
CA LEU A 28 3.02 -4.77 5.54
C LEU A 28 2.84 -3.75 6.66
N LEU A 29 1.61 -3.24 6.83
CA LEU A 29 1.32 -2.14 7.75
C LEU A 29 0.70 -2.60 9.08
N GLY A 30 0.33 -3.88 9.19
CA GLY A 30 -0.35 -4.38 10.38
C GLY A 30 -1.78 -3.87 10.51
N TYR A 31 -2.42 -3.54 9.38
CA TYR A 31 -3.81 -3.10 9.37
C TYR A 31 -4.78 -4.28 9.40
N SER A 32 -6.05 -3.96 9.62
CA SER A 32 -7.16 -4.92 9.60
C SER A 32 -8.18 -4.52 8.53
N TYR A 33 -8.96 -5.48 8.06
CA TYR A 33 -10.09 -5.15 7.21
C TYR A 33 -11.18 -4.43 7.98
N ARG A 34 -11.85 -3.48 7.32
CA ARG A 34 -13.14 -3.01 7.80
C ARG A 34 -14.07 -4.21 7.98
N ARG A 35 -14.89 -4.20 9.03
CA ARG A 35 -15.85 -5.27 9.30
C ARG A 35 -16.71 -5.56 8.06
N GLY A 36 -16.71 -6.80 7.63
CA GLY A 36 -17.44 -7.27 6.46
C GLY A 36 -16.59 -7.35 5.19
N ASP A 37 -15.37 -6.80 5.19
CA ASP A 37 -14.46 -6.83 4.05
C ASP A 37 -13.41 -7.96 4.16
N GLU A 38 -13.44 -8.76 5.22
CA GLU A 38 -12.49 -9.85 5.44
C GLU A 38 -12.55 -10.88 4.29
N PRO A 39 -11.42 -11.60 4.03
CA PRO A 39 -11.45 -12.65 3.04
C PRO A 39 -12.51 -13.71 3.37
N PRO A 40 -13.20 -14.26 2.36
CA PRO A 40 -14.13 -15.35 2.61
C PRO A 40 -13.41 -16.61 3.02
N THR A 41 -14.17 -17.58 3.53
CA THR A 41 -13.65 -18.92 3.80
C THR A 41 -13.12 -19.54 2.50
N HIS A 42 -12.01 -20.29 2.62
CA HIS A 42 -11.37 -20.93 1.47
C HIS A 42 -12.35 -21.68 0.58
N GLY A 43 -12.27 -21.42 -0.74
CA GLY A 43 -13.14 -22.03 -1.73
C GLY A 43 -14.46 -21.30 -1.98
N GLN A 44 -14.77 -20.27 -1.21
CA GLN A 44 -15.97 -19.45 -1.43
C GLN A 44 -15.69 -18.27 -2.36
N ALA A 45 -16.75 -17.77 -3.02
CA ALA A 45 -16.67 -16.58 -3.86
C ALA A 45 -16.32 -15.36 -3.03
N ASP A 46 -15.57 -14.44 -3.63
CA ASP A 46 -15.12 -13.19 -3.00
C ASP A 46 -15.64 -11.98 -3.79
N PRO A 47 -16.94 -11.67 -3.70
CA PRO A 47 -17.48 -10.54 -4.47
C PRO A 47 -16.91 -9.19 -4.03
N LYS A 48 -16.64 -8.98 -2.76
CA LYS A 48 -16.03 -7.74 -2.25
C LYS A 48 -14.60 -7.56 -2.73
N GLY A 49 -13.83 -8.64 -2.78
CA GLY A 49 -12.47 -8.62 -3.29
C GLY A 49 -12.38 -8.36 -4.80
N ARG A 50 -13.52 -8.34 -5.49
CA ARG A 50 -13.62 -7.98 -6.90
C ARG A 50 -14.30 -6.63 -7.10
N ASP A 51 -14.45 -5.86 -6.05
CA ASP A 51 -15.12 -4.57 -6.08
C ASP A 51 -14.34 -3.53 -5.27
N TRP A 52 -14.48 -3.55 -3.95
CA TRP A 52 -13.94 -2.51 -3.07
C TRP A 52 -13.62 -3.07 -1.70
N LEU A 53 -12.42 -2.75 -1.18
CA LEU A 53 -11.99 -3.18 0.16
C LEU A 53 -11.44 -1.99 0.93
N VAL A 54 -11.64 -1.99 2.25
CA VAL A 54 -11.14 -0.95 3.15
C VAL A 54 -10.29 -1.56 4.24
N LEU A 55 -9.09 -1.00 4.45
CA LEU A 55 -8.23 -1.29 5.58
C LEU A 55 -8.33 -0.18 6.63
N VAL A 56 -8.35 -0.59 7.88
CA VAL A 56 -8.40 0.30 9.04
C VAL A 56 -7.16 0.10 9.91
N ASP A 57 -6.77 1.16 10.61
CA ASP A 57 -5.66 1.10 11.58
C ASP A 57 -6.12 0.52 12.93
N ALA A 58 -5.20 0.48 13.90
CA ALA A 58 -5.46 -0.06 15.23
C ALA A 58 -6.59 0.67 15.98
N THR A 59 -6.90 1.91 15.60
CA THR A 59 -7.99 2.69 16.19
C THR A 59 -9.32 2.50 15.47
N GLY A 60 -9.33 1.69 14.40
CA GLY A 60 -10.53 1.47 13.58
C GLY A 60 -10.77 2.54 12.51
N GLN A 61 -9.81 3.45 12.32
CA GLN A 61 -9.95 4.50 11.30
C GLN A 61 -9.56 3.97 9.94
N PRO A 62 -10.38 4.21 8.88
CA PRO A 62 -10.00 3.88 7.52
C PRO A 62 -8.70 4.61 7.13
N ARG A 63 -7.79 3.89 6.46
CA ARG A 63 -6.51 4.43 6.02
C ARG A 63 -6.26 4.22 4.54
N MET A 64 -6.61 3.04 4.03
CA MET A 64 -6.43 2.70 2.62
C MET A 64 -7.66 1.97 2.12
N SER A 65 -8.02 2.24 0.87
CA SER A 65 -9.06 1.50 0.16
C SER A 65 -8.50 1.00 -1.17
N PHE A 66 -9.10 -0.06 -1.67
CA PHE A 66 -8.65 -0.72 -2.90
C PHE A 66 -9.85 -0.90 -3.82
N GLN A 67 -9.77 -0.31 -5.00
CA GLN A 67 -10.82 -0.35 -6.00
C GLN A 67 -10.43 -1.29 -7.12
N GLN A 68 -11.24 -2.32 -7.36
CA GLN A 68 -11.02 -3.23 -8.47
C GLN A 68 -11.27 -2.50 -9.79
N VAL A 69 -10.30 -2.57 -10.70
CA VAL A 69 -10.42 -2.05 -12.06
C VAL A 69 -10.07 -3.14 -13.07
N ARG A 70 -10.52 -2.99 -14.30
CA ARG A 70 -10.26 -4.00 -15.34
C ARG A 70 -8.84 -3.93 -15.85
N GLN A 71 -8.28 -2.73 -15.94
CA GLN A 71 -6.94 -2.47 -16.44
C GLN A 71 -6.31 -1.36 -15.64
N LEU A 72 -5.01 -1.48 -15.41
CA LEU A 72 -4.21 -0.45 -14.77
C LEU A 72 -2.84 -0.46 -15.47
N THR A 73 -2.46 0.67 -16.03
CA THR A 73 -1.12 0.84 -16.58
C THR A 73 -0.18 1.25 -15.45
N PRO A 74 0.79 0.41 -15.05
CA PRO A 74 1.72 0.79 -14.00
C PRO A 74 2.60 1.94 -14.45
N THR A 75 3.01 2.78 -13.49
CA THR A 75 3.98 3.83 -13.78
C THR A 75 5.32 3.24 -14.21
N THR A 76 6.01 3.95 -15.08
CA THR A 76 7.38 3.63 -15.48
C THR A 76 8.42 4.42 -14.66
N TRP A 77 7.98 5.12 -13.62
CA TRP A 77 8.88 5.90 -12.79
C TRP A 77 10.11 5.07 -12.36
N PRO A 78 11.34 5.58 -12.42
CA PRO A 78 11.72 6.99 -12.67
C PRO A 78 11.70 7.44 -14.14
N GLU A 79 11.36 6.58 -15.08
CA GLU A 79 11.22 6.94 -16.49
C GLU A 79 9.90 7.71 -16.71
N PRO A 80 9.89 8.74 -17.57
CA PRO A 80 8.73 9.64 -17.69
C PRO A 80 7.59 9.14 -18.57
N ALA A 81 7.73 8.01 -19.25
CA ALA A 81 6.73 7.54 -20.23
C ALA A 81 5.32 7.38 -19.64
N VAL A 82 5.22 6.77 -18.45
CA VAL A 82 3.99 6.73 -17.66
C VAL A 82 4.32 7.33 -16.31
N PRO A 83 3.95 8.59 -16.07
CA PRO A 83 4.36 9.29 -14.85
C PRO A 83 3.70 8.71 -13.61
N MET A 84 4.40 8.83 -12.50
CA MET A 84 3.87 8.54 -11.17
C MET A 84 2.93 9.68 -10.75
N GLN A 85 1.66 9.37 -10.52
CA GLN A 85 0.68 10.38 -10.11
C GLN A 85 0.72 10.66 -8.62
N LEU A 86 1.02 9.63 -7.83
CA LEU A 86 1.22 9.74 -6.38
C LEU A 86 2.02 8.53 -5.89
N HIS A 87 2.55 8.65 -4.71
CA HIS A 87 3.12 7.54 -3.96
C HIS A 87 2.81 7.72 -2.47
N VAL A 88 2.94 6.67 -1.70
CA VAL A 88 2.82 6.75 -0.25
C VAL A 88 4.18 6.61 0.40
N ASP A 89 4.39 7.33 1.50
CA ASP A 89 5.59 7.23 2.31
C ASP A 89 5.30 6.39 3.55
N LEU A 90 6.15 5.38 3.76
CA LEU A 90 6.10 4.54 4.95
C LEU A 90 7.37 4.77 5.76
N THR A 91 7.21 4.96 7.07
CA THR A 91 8.34 5.19 7.96
C THR A 91 8.46 4.11 9.01
N VAL A 92 9.69 3.89 9.44
CA VAL A 92 10.06 3.03 10.55
C VAL A 92 10.92 3.83 11.54
N CYS A 93 11.12 3.31 12.75
CA CYS A 93 11.77 4.06 13.82
C CYS A 93 13.29 4.06 13.76
N ASN A 94 13.91 3.06 13.12
CA ASN A 94 15.37 2.88 13.11
C ASN A 94 15.81 2.03 11.93
N ASN A 95 17.14 1.90 11.77
CA ASN A 95 17.72 1.14 10.66
C ASN A 95 17.49 -0.37 10.75
N ASP A 96 17.36 -0.93 11.94
CA ASP A 96 17.06 -2.36 12.11
C ASP A 96 15.66 -2.66 11.60
N GLU A 97 14.69 -1.81 11.93
CA GLU A 97 13.33 -1.92 11.41
C GLU A 97 13.27 -1.66 9.90
N LEU A 98 14.13 -0.77 9.39
CA LEU A 98 14.22 -0.53 7.95
C LEU A 98 14.64 -1.81 7.22
N ALA A 99 15.70 -2.49 7.70
CA ALA A 99 16.17 -3.74 7.12
C ALA A 99 15.09 -4.85 7.20
N GLU A 100 14.43 -4.97 8.34
CA GLU A 100 13.37 -5.96 8.55
C GLU A 100 12.20 -5.74 7.59
N ASN A 101 11.77 -4.49 7.45
CA ASN A 101 10.63 -4.16 6.58
C ASN A 101 10.98 -4.17 5.09
N TYR A 102 12.24 -3.93 4.73
CA TYR A 102 12.74 -4.19 3.38
C TYR A 102 12.51 -5.66 2.98
N GLU A 103 12.96 -6.59 3.82
CA GLU A 103 12.78 -8.02 3.58
C GLU A 103 11.30 -8.42 3.57
N ARG A 104 10.51 -7.85 4.48
CA ARG A 104 9.06 -8.10 4.54
C ARG A 104 8.38 -7.65 3.26
N ALA A 105 8.68 -6.46 2.76
CA ALA A 105 8.09 -5.95 1.53
C ALA A 105 8.37 -6.88 0.34
N LEU A 106 9.61 -7.31 0.18
CA LEU A 106 9.97 -8.26 -0.89
C LEU A 106 9.25 -9.59 -0.74
N ARG A 107 9.21 -10.13 0.46
CA ARG A 107 8.55 -11.41 0.75
C ARG A 107 7.04 -11.35 0.47
N LEU A 108 6.43 -10.21 0.68
CA LEU A 108 4.99 -10.00 0.44
C LEU A 108 4.65 -9.70 -1.03
N GLY A 109 5.66 -9.51 -1.89
CA GLY A 109 5.44 -9.35 -3.31
C GLY A 109 5.76 -7.96 -3.88
N ALA A 110 6.38 -7.07 -3.11
CA ALA A 110 6.87 -5.80 -3.63
C ALA A 110 8.07 -6.01 -4.55
N THR A 111 8.24 -5.10 -5.51
CA THR A 111 9.42 -5.04 -6.38
C THR A 111 10.22 -3.81 -6.02
N LEU A 112 11.53 -3.97 -5.80
CA LEU A 112 12.42 -2.83 -5.56
C LEU A 112 12.63 -2.05 -6.87
N ILE A 113 12.27 -0.76 -6.85
CA ILE A 113 12.47 0.13 -8.01
C ILE A 113 13.78 0.88 -7.88
N LEU A 114 14.07 1.42 -6.69
CA LEU A 114 15.23 2.27 -6.44
C LEU A 114 15.76 2.03 -5.03
N ASP A 115 17.06 1.77 -4.95
CA ASP A 115 17.79 1.63 -3.70
C ASP A 115 18.65 2.88 -3.48
N ARG A 116 18.27 3.68 -2.50
CA ARG A 116 19.03 4.84 -2.02
C ARG A 116 19.43 4.66 -0.56
N SER A 117 19.62 3.43 -0.14
CA SER A 117 20.00 3.11 1.24
C SER A 117 21.37 3.66 1.65
N ASP A 118 22.23 3.97 0.67
CA ASP A 118 23.55 4.56 0.89
C ASP A 118 23.55 6.09 0.93
N HIS A 119 22.38 6.74 0.75
CA HIS A 119 22.31 8.19 0.82
C HIS A 119 22.57 8.67 2.26
N PRO A 120 23.59 9.53 2.47
CA PRO A 120 24.05 9.82 3.83
C PRO A 120 23.03 10.59 4.69
N ALA A 121 22.20 11.40 4.07
CA ALA A 121 21.21 12.23 4.79
C ALA A 121 19.85 11.54 4.96
N GLU A 122 19.46 10.73 3.99
CA GLU A 122 18.12 10.14 3.95
C GLU A 122 18.14 8.77 3.25
N PRO A 123 18.62 7.72 3.95
CA PRO A 123 18.53 6.37 3.39
C PRO A 123 17.07 5.97 3.15
N LEU A 124 16.77 5.55 1.92
CA LEU A 124 15.42 5.14 1.57
C LEU A 124 15.41 4.09 0.46
N TYR A 125 14.32 3.35 0.42
CA TYR A 125 13.98 2.44 -0.66
C TYR A 125 12.70 2.90 -1.33
N VAL A 126 12.63 2.74 -2.65
CA VAL A 126 11.38 2.87 -3.40
C VAL A 126 11.00 1.53 -3.97
N PHE A 127 9.80 1.07 -3.62
CA PHE A 127 9.22 -0.18 -4.09
C PHE A 127 8.02 0.10 -4.97
N ALA A 128 7.65 -0.86 -5.82
CA ALA A 128 6.32 -0.97 -6.38
C ALA A 128 5.55 -2.03 -5.59
N ASP A 129 4.30 -1.75 -5.25
CA ASP A 129 3.41 -2.76 -4.69
C ASP A 129 2.97 -3.77 -5.77
N PRO A 130 2.23 -4.84 -5.44
CA PRO A 130 1.81 -5.83 -6.44
C PRO A 130 0.96 -5.28 -7.58
N ALA A 131 0.30 -4.14 -7.39
CA ALA A 131 -0.45 -3.47 -8.45
C ALA A 131 0.42 -2.52 -9.28
N GLY A 132 1.64 -2.23 -8.85
CA GLY A 132 2.57 -1.33 -9.51
C GLY A 132 2.62 0.08 -8.96
N HIS A 133 1.93 0.37 -7.85
CA HIS A 133 2.00 1.68 -7.22
C HIS A 133 3.30 1.85 -6.43
N PRO A 134 4.03 2.95 -6.64
CA PRO A 134 5.25 3.20 -5.87
C PRO A 134 4.95 3.55 -4.41
N PHE A 135 5.82 3.10 -3.53
CA PHE A 135 5.86 3.57 -2.14
C PHE A 135 7.31 3.67 -1.67
N CYS A 136 7.58 4.63 -0.79
CA CYS A 136 8.88 4.81 -0.17
C CYS A 136 8.89 4.18 1.22
N LEU A 137 10.05 3.69 1.62
CA LEU A 137 10.29 3.14 2.95
C LEU A 137 11.57 3.75 3.50
N PHE A 138 11.49 4.43 4.65
CA PHE A 138 12.63 5.13 5.25
C PHE A 138 12.45 5.32 6.76
N VAL A 139 13.53 5.76 7.42
CA VAL A 139 13.48 6.10 8.85
C VAL A 139 12.93 7.52 9.01
N GLY A 140 11.85 7.67 9.78
CA GLY A 140 11.20 8.97 9.98
C GLY A 140 10.69 9.19 11.39
#